data_ef140b40f9444ee6e5085a4a4f6d166c
#
_entry.id   ef140b40f9444ee6e5085a4a4f6d166c
#
_cell.length_a   1.000
_cell.length_b   1.000
_cell.length_c   1.000
_cell.angle_alpha   90.00
_cell.angle_beta   90.00
_cell.angle_gamma   90.00
#
_symmetry.space_group_name_H-M   'P 1'
#
loop_
_entity.id
_entity.type
_entity.pdbx_description
1 polymer ?
#
loop_
_entity_poly.entity_id
_entity_poly.type
_entity_poly.pdbx_seq_one_letter_code
_entity_poly.pdbx_strand_id
1 'polypeptide(L)'
;TANSAMLAAVEARLSERRVAVIEEWADLRLQLGRHQELVGELMDLVARYPLREGLRAKLMLALYRSGRQAEALEVYRAGRRLMVDELGLEPDPSLRRLEARILAGELDRAGAAAPYPLPLTRPPVASPPPRMLPHDIADFTGREEAVRQLCEVLRPKPACGVPICVVSGKPGVGKTTVAVHVGHLLARDFPDGQLFVRLNGLSTEPVSAQEALGRCLRALGVAHHLIPSNLEERAEMYRQQLADRKILVVLDDAIDEEQVRWLLPGGPGCAVIVTSRFRLTGLPGVVPVELRELTREHSMALLTTTIGAARVRAEPTETARLVTYCGGLPLALRVAGARLAARPDWSVGQLVGGLAEEYRRLDVLTHRGVAVKDALARSYEALSDPARTLFRRLGLLACEEFPNWIAAPLLDAPIGQAEQVLEELIDAHFVDPSRAGDGPPRLALRGLLRTYARTLLAREEPPAARAAAVPRWLGAWLS
;
A
#
# COMPACT_ATOMS: atom_id res chain seq x y z
N THR A 1 22.39 -13.78 -27.17
CA THR A 1 22.89 -12.53 -27.78
C THR A 1 21.97 -11.32 -27.51
N ALA A 2 20.65 -11.45 -27.55
CA ALA A 2 19.71 -10.34 -27.25
C ALA A 2 19.74 -9.92 -25.78
N ASN A 3 19.83 -10.86 -24.83
CA ASN A 3 19.93 -10.58 -23.39
C ASN A 3 21.24 -9.86 -23.02
N SER A 4 22.35 -10.14 -23.72
CA SER A 4 23.64 -9.48 -23.47
C SER A 4 23.62 -8.01 -23.88
N ALA A 5 22.99 -7.68 -25.00
CA ALA A 5 22.84 -6.29 -25.46
C ALA A 5 21.91 -5.48 -24.55
N MET A 6 20.84 -6.09 -24.05
CA MET A 6 19.92 -5.46 -23.11
C MET A 6 20.57 -5.21 -21.73
N LEU A 7 21.35 -6.14 -21.22
CA LEU A 7 22.12 -5.97 -19.99
C LEU A 7 23.17 -4.86 -20.14
N ALA A 8 23.92 -4.82 -21.23
CA ALA A 8 24.90 -3.76 -21.51
C ALA A 8 24.23 -2.37 -21.61
N ALA A 9 23.04 -2.27 -22.20
CA ALA A 9 22.29 -1.02 -22.26
C ALA A 9 21.80 -0.55 -20.87
N VAL A 10 21.38 -1.50 -20.01
CA VAL A 10 20.98 -1.22 -18.63
C VAL A 10 22.19 -0.78 -17.80
N GLU A 11 23.33 -1.46 -17.90
CA GLU A 11 24.59 -1.09 -17.24
C GLU A 11 25.07 0.30 -17.66
N ALA A 12 25.06 0.61 -18.95
CA ALA A 12 25.41 1.93 -19.45
C ALA A 12 24.50 3.02 -18.88
N ARG A 13 23.17 2.78 -18.86
CA ARG A 13 22.20 3.71 -18.28
C ARG A 13 22.37 3.91 -16.79
N LEU A 14 22.67 2.85 -16.03
CA LEU A 14 22.92 2.93 -14.59
C LEU A 14 24.23 3.67 -14.31
N SER A 15 25.28 3.44 -15.12
CA SER A 15 26.57 4.15 -15.01
C SER A 15 26.40 5.65 -15.28
N GLU A 16 25.66 6.04 -16.32
CA GLU A 16 25.33 7.44 -16.59
C GLU A 16 24.59 8.10 -15.41
N ARG A 17 23.59 7.43 -14.89
CA ARG A 17 22.80 7.94 -13.76
C ARG A 17 23.63 8.07 -12.50
N ARG A 18 24.56 7.14 -12.27
CA ARG A 18 25.52 7.19 -11.15
C ARG A 18 26.43 8.41 -11.26
N VAL A 19 26.98 8.69 -12.44
CA VAL A 19 27.85 9.86 -12.65
C VAL A 19 27.10 11.16 -12.45
N ALA A 20 25.85 11.27 -12.94
CA ALA A 20 25.02 12.46 -12.72
C ALA A 20 24.79 12.73 -11.22
N VAL A 21 24.47 11.69 -10.44
CA VAL A 21 24.31 11.82 -8.97
C VAL A 21 25.62 12.26 -8.29
N ILE A 22 26.75 11.74 -8.73
CA ILE A 22 28.07 12.15 -8.20
C ILE A 22 28.37 13.62 -8.52
N GLU A 23 27.99 14.08 -9.70
CA GLU A 23 28.15 15.49 -10.09
C GLU A 23 27.28 16.42 -9.23
N GLU A 24 26.01 16.07 -8.98
CA GLU A 24 25.11 16.83 -8.11
C GLU A 24 25.62 16.87 -6.65
N TRP A 25 26.08 15.72 -6.14
CA TRP A 25 26.68 15.62 -4.82
C TRP A 25 27.93 16.52 -4.67
N ALA A 26 28.79 16.56 -5.70
CA ALA A 26 29.97 17.42 -5.69
C ALA A 26 29.59 18.91 -5.70
N ASP A 27 28.54 19.29 -6.45
CA ASP A 27 28.03 20.66 -6.44
C ASP A 27 27.54 21.11 -5.06
N LEU A 28 26.79 20.25 -4.38
CA LEU A 28 26.30 20.53 -3.04
C LEU A 28 27.45 20.71 -2.03
N ARG A 29 28.48 19.88 -2.08
CA ARG A 29 29.67 20.03 -1.20
C ARG A 29 30.47 21.29 -1.51
N LEU A 30 30.60 21.65 -2.79
CA LEU A 30 31.22 22.93 -3.19
C LEU A 30 30.46 24.13 -2.67
N GLN A 31 29.11 24.09 -2.66
CA GLN A 31 28.26 25.13 -2.08
C GLN A 31 28.38 25.21 -0.55
N LEU A 32 28.58 24.07 0.12
CA LEU A 32 28.78 24.02 1.58
C LEU A 32 30.19 24.44 2.04
N GLY A 33 31.07 24.83 1.12
CA GLY A 33 32.40 25.29 1.45
C GLY A 33 33.41 24.16 1.77
N ARG A 34 33.08 22.89 1.59
CA ARG A 34 33.93 21.71 1.89
C ARG A 34 34.90 21.38 0.76
N HIS A 35 35.60 22.41 0.26
CA HIS A 35 36.43 22.29 -0.94
C HIS A 35 37.63 21.35 -0.75
N GLN A 36 38.31 21.43 0.41
CA GLN A 36 39.51 20.65 0.68
C GLN A 36 39.24 19.14 0.79
N GLU A 37 38.14 18.78 1.45
CA GLU A 37 37.70 17.37 1.59
C GLU A 37 37.35 16.73 0.24
N LEU A 38 36.84 17.55 -0.68
CA LEU A 38 36.37 17.09 -1.97
C LEU A 38 37.46 16.85 -3.01
N VAL A 39 38.64 17.48 -2.86
CA VAL A 39 39.74 17.39 -3.84
C VAL A 39 40.16 15.94 -4.07
N GLY A 40 40.40 15.19 -2.99
CA GLY A 40 40.89 13.80 -3.09
C GLY A 40 39.85 12.92 -3.83
N GLU A 41 38.59 12.99 -3.42
CA GLU A 41 37.53 12.20 -4.03
C GLU A 41 37.30 12.55 -5.50
N LEU A 42 37.36 13.85 -5.87
CA LEU A 42 37.24 14.28 -7.26
C LEU A 42 38.46 13.90 -8.11
N MET A 43 39.68 13.84 -7.55
CA MET A 43 40.84 13.33 -8.27
C MET A 43 40.62 11.87 -8.70
N ASP A 44 40.17 11.01 -7.80
CA ASP A 44 39.88 9.60 -8.06
C ASP A 44 38.79 9.45 -9.11
N LEU A 45 37.73 10.29 -9.04
CA LEU A 45 36.64 10.28 -9.98
C LEU A 45 37.08 10.75 -11.38
N VAL A 46 37.88 11.79 -11.49
CA VAL A 46 38.41 12.26 -12.77
C VAL A 46 39.35 11.23 -13.39
N ALA A 47 40.14 10.51 -12.58
CA ALA A 47 40.98 9.40 -13.07
C ALA A 47 40.07 8.23 -13.59
N ARG A 48 38.97 7.96 -12.96
CA ARG A 48 38.06 6.89 -13.35
C ARG A 48 37.17 7.26 -14.57
N TYR A 49 36.83 8.53 -14.70
CA TYR A 49 35.98 9.05 -15.79
C TYR A 49 36.68 10.20 -16.51
N PRO A 50 37.77 9.94 -17.25
CA PRO A 50 38.68 10.97 -17.76
C PRO A 50 38.08 11.92 -18.80
N LEU A 51 37.04 11.48 -19.51
CA LEU A 51 36.35 12.27 -20.53
C LEU A 51 35.15 13.06 -19.98
N ARG A 52 34.85 12.99 -18.67
CA ARG A 52 33.76 13.73 -18.06
C ARG A 52 34.18 15.14 -17.64
N GLU A 53 33.87 16.10 -18.48
CA GLU A 53 34.21 17.51 -18.30
C GLU A 53 33.54 18.11 -17.06
N GLY A 54 32.31 17.68 -16.70
CA GLY A 54 31.61 18.13 -15.51
C GLY A 54 32.37 17.85 -14.21
N LEU A 55 32.91 16.63 -14.04
CA LEU A 55 33.73 16.27 -12.88
C LEU A 55 35.04 17.05 -12.85
N ARG A 56 35.66 17.26 -14.00
CA ARG A 56 36.89 18.06 -14.14
C ARG A 56 36.69 19.51 -13.76
N ALA A 57 35.59 20.12 -14.18
CA ALA A 57 35.22 21.49 -13.79
C ALA A 57 35.06 21.63 -12.28
N LYS A 58 34.43 20.64 -11.63
CA LYS A 58 34.25 20.64 -10.17
C LYS A 58 35.60 20.47 -9.43
N LEU A 59 36.50 19.63 -9.93
CA LEU A 59 37.85 19.49 -9.39
C LEU A 59 38.65 20.80 -9.51
N MET A 60 38.61 21.45 -10.68
CA MET A 60 39.26 22.74 -10.89
C MET A 60 38.74 23.82 -9.91
N LEU A 61 37.41 23.86 -9.70
CA LEU A 61 36.79 24.80 -8.76
C LEU A 61 37.17 24.50 -7.31
N ALA A 62 37.17 23.21 -6.90
CA ALA A 62 37.58 22.79 -5.56
C ALA A 62 39.04 23.16 -5.27
N LEU A 63 39.96 22.89 -6.24
CA LEU A 63 41.39 23.24 -6.12
C LEU A 63 41.58 24.76 -6.04
N TYR A 64 40.94 25.52 -6.90
CA TYR A 64 41.03 26.99 -6.90
C TYR A 64 40.56 27.59 -5.59
N ARG A 65 39.39 27.19 -5.06
CA ARG A 65 38.88 27.64 -3.78
C ARG A 65 39.70 27.19 -2.57
N SER A 66 40.44 26.11 -2.72
CA SER A 66 41.43 25.65 -1.74
C SER A 66 42.79 26.38 -1.84
N GLY A 67 42.91 27.42 -2.67
CA GLY A 67 44.14 28.17 -2.88
C GLY A 67 45.16 27.51 -3.83
N ARG A 68 44.82 26.35 -4.45
CA ARG A 68 45.67 25.53 -5.29
C ARG A 68 45.49 25.86 -6.77
N GLN A 69 45.63 27.15 -7.14
CA GLN A 69 45.35 27.66 -8.51
C GLN A 69 46.19 26.97 -9.59
N ALA A 70 47.48 26.75 -9.33
CA ALA A 70 48.37 26.10 -10.31
C ALA A 70 47.88 24.70 -10.69
N GLU A 71 47.43 23.92 -9.70
CA GLU A 71 46.94 22.57 -9.90
C GLU A 71 45.60 22.55 -10.61
N ALA A 72 44.71 23.52 -10.34
CA ALA A 72 43.46 23.68 -11.07
C ALA A 72 43.70 23.87 -12.57
N LEU A 73 44.68 24.71 -12.94
CA LEU A 73 45.06 24.93 -14.33
C LEU A 73 45.75 23.72 -14.96
N GLU A 74 46.51 22.92 -14.19
CA GLU A 74 47.11 21.68 -14.68
C GLU A 74 46.05 20.62 -15.00
N VAL A 75 45.02 20.51 -14.15
CA VAL A 75 43.84 19.65 -14.41
C VAL A 75 43.16 20.01 -15.71
N TYR A 76 43.02 21.29 -16.03
CA TYR A 76 42.49 21.74 -17.32
C TYR A 76 43.39 21.33 -18.48
N ARG A 77 44.71 21.62 -18.41
CA ARG A 77 45.66 21.31 -19.48
C ARG A 77 45.74 19.80 -19.76
N ALA A 78 45.72 18.98 -18.70
CA ALA A 78 45.70 17.53 -18.82
C ALA A 78 44.41 17.04 -19.52
N GLY A 79 43.26 17.62 -19.15
CA GLY A 79 41.99 17.30 -19.79
C GLY A 79 41.92 17.69 -21.26
N ARG A 80 42.39 18.91 -21.60
CA ARG A 80 42.43 19.39 -22.99
C ARG A 80 43.32 18.49 -23.85
N ARG A 81 44.52 18.14 -23.39
CA ARG A 81 45.41 17.20 -24.09
C ARG A 81 44.68 15.88 -24.38
N LEU A 82 44.09 15.29 -23.39
CA LEU A 82 43.35 14.02 -23.51
C LEU A 82 42.25 14.10 -24.56
N MET A 83 41.41 15.18 -24.57
CA MET A 83 40.30 15.35 -25.50
C MET A 83 40.79 15.59 -26.91
N VAL A 84 41.81 16.38 -27.08
CA VAL A 84 42.40 16.62 -28.40
C VAL A 84 43.05 15.34 -28.97
N ASP A 85 43.79 14.60 -28.12
CA ASP A 85 44.54 13.42 -28.58
C ASP A 85 43.59 12.21 -28.83
N GLU A 86 42.55 12.02 -28.03
CA GLU A 86 41.62 10.87 -28.17
C GLU A 86 40.41 11.14 -29.04
N LEU A 87 39.86 12.37 -29.03
CA LEU A 87 38.60 12.69 -29.70
C LEU A 87 38.74 13.74 -30.80
N GLY A 88 39.89 14.43 -30.90
CA GLY A 88 40.08 15.54 -31.84
C GLY A 88 39.23 16.77 -31.50
N LEU A 89 38.72 16.89 -30.25
CA LEU A 89 37.80 17.93 -29.83
C LEU A 89 38.44 18.88 -28.82
N GLU A 90 38.14 20.17 -28.92
CA GLU A 90 38.46 21.14 -27.88
C GLU A 90 37.43 21.03 -26.72
N PRO A 91 37.85 21.33 -25.46
CA PRO A 91 36.96 21.33 -24.30
C PRO A 91 35.70 22.19 -24.47
N ASP A 92 34.64 21.79 -23.78
CA ASP A 92 33.36 22.50 -23.80
C ASP A 92 33.54 24.00 -23.44
N PRO A 93 32.74 24.90 -24.02
CA PRO A 93 32.80 26.32 -23.76
C PRO A 93 32.66 26.69 -22.26
N SER A 94 32.00 25.86 -21.45
CA SER A 94 31.85 26.08 -20.01
C SER A 94 33.17 25.85 -19.27
N LEU A 95 33.92 24.80 -19.63
CA LEU A 95 35.21 24.48 -19.03
C LEU A 95 36.29 25.51 -19.42
N ARG A 96 36.27 25.98 -20.67
CA ARG A 96 37.15 27.06 -21.14
C ARG A 96 36.85 28.40 -20.42
N ARG A 97 35.58 28.72 -20.19
CA ARG A 97 35.18 29.89 -19.42
C ARG A 97 35.65 29.80 -17.97
N LEU A 98 35.60 28.63 -17.37
CA LEU A 98 36.08 28.39 -16.01
C LEU A 98 37.59 28.63 -15.92
N GLU A 99 38.39 28.11 -16.88
CA GLU A 99 39.81 28.39 -16.96
C GLU A 99 40.10 29.89 -17.04
N ALA A 100 39.45 30.60 -17.98
CA ALA A 100 39.63 32.05 -18.12
C ALA A 100 39.32 32.82 -16.84
N ARG A 101 38.28 32.46 -16.11
CA ARG A 101 37.90 33.07 -14.83
C ARG A 101 38.92 32.75 -13.73
N ILE A 102 39.49 31.55 -13.72
CA ILE A 102 40.57 31.18 -12.78
C ILE A 102 41.86 31.99 -13.08
N LEU A 103 42.18 32.18 -14.36
CA LEU A 103 43.32 33.01 -14.78
C LEU A 103 43.14 34.49 -14.44
N ALA A 104 41.94 35.03 -14.64
CA ALA A 104 41.57 36.41 -14.31
C ALA A 104 41.45 36.68 -12.80
N GLY A 105 41.41 35.64 -11.97
CA GLY A 105 41.20 35.77 -10.54
C GLY A 105 39.79 36.23 -10.14
N GLU A 106 38.82 36.10 -11.05
CA GLU A 106 37.45 36.56 -10.90
C GLU A 106 36.56 35.63 -10.05
N LEU A 107 37.07 34.50 -9.66
CA LEU A 107 36.36 33.57 -8.78
C LEU A 107 36.75 33.88 -7.33
N ASP A 108 35.76 34.09 -6.46
CA ASP A 108 36.00 34.27 -5.04
C ASP A 108 36.83 33.11 -4.48
N ARG A 109 38.06 33.40 -4.06
CA ARG A 109 38.97 32.47 -3.35
C ARG A 109 38.44 32.16 -1.95
N ALA A 110 37.68 33.04 -1.38
CA ALA A 110 37.00 32.88 -0.13
C ALA A 110 35.58 32.33 -0.38
N GLY A 111 35.46 31.01 -0.35
CA GLY A 111 34.42 30.44 0.47
C GLY A 111 34.71 30.65 1.94
N ALA A 112 35.33 31.81 2.34
CA ALA A 112 35.11 32.32 3.67
C ALA A 112 33.64 32.61 3.76
N ALA A 113 32.94 31.87 4.59
CA ALA A 113 31.70 32.28 5.19
C ALA A 113 31.85 33.77 5.62
N ALA A 114 31.67 34.75 4.67
CA ALA A 114 30.86 35.82 5.03
C ALA A 114 29.61 35.10 5.56
N PRO A 115 29.18 35.32 6.81
CA PRO A 115 27.84 34.95 7.13
C PRO A 115 27.06 35.73 6.07
N TYR A 116 26.62 35.04 5.01
CA TYR A 116 25.40 35.42 4.39
C TYR A 116 24.54 35.67 5.61
N PRO A 117 24.04 36.89 5.83
CA PRO A 117 22.92 36.95 6.72
C PRO A 117 22.01 35.88 6.13
N LEU A 118 21.98 34.74 6.80
CA LEU A 118 20.89 33.81 6.64
C LEU A 118 19.73 34.74 6.56
N PRO A 119 19.02 34.87 5.42
CA PRO A 119 17.80 35.61 5.44
C PRO A 119 17.10 35.02 6.62
N LEU A 120 17.22 35.79 7.75
CA LEU A 120 16.57 35.49 9.00
C LEU A 120 15.15 35.23 8.57
N THR A 121 14.78 33.98 8.62
CA THR A 121 13.40 33.57 8.42
C THR A 121 12.81 33.91 7.04
N ARG A 122 13.26 33.22 5.98
CA ARG A 122 12.23 32.51 5.28
C ARG A 122 11.94 31.31 6.18
N PRO A 123 10.77 31.21 6.79
CA PRO A 123 10.36 29.98 7.41
C PRO A 123 10.60 28.91 6.32
N PRO A 124 11.18 27.75 6.63
CA PRO A 124 11.39 26.70 5.63
C PRO A 124 10.12 26.71 4.80
N VAL A 125 10.25 26.89 3.46
CA VAL A 125 9.05 26.90 2.60
C VAL A 125 8.37 25.62 2.98
N ALA A 126 7.35 25.76 3.83
CA ALA A 126 6.73 24.61 4.45
C ALA A 126 6.27 23.76 3.28
N SER A 127 6.88 22.61 3.11
CA SER A 127 6.49 21.69 2.05
C SER A 127 4.97 21.62 2.14
N PRO A 128 4.24 21.82 1.03
CA PRO A 128 2.79 21.83 1.12
C PRO A 128 2.34 20.58 1.85
N PRO A 129 1.32 20.67 2.71
CA PRO A 129 0.86 19.53 3.49
C PRO A 129 0.60 18.33 2.58
N PRO A 130 1.06 17.13 2.92
CA PRO A 130 0.88 15.93 2.08
C PRO A 130 -0.61 15.64 1.91
N ARG A 131 -1.06 15.48 0.67
CA ARG A 131 -2.44 15.11 0.31
C ARG A 131 -2.42 13.82 -0.50
N MET A 132 -2.21 12.71 0.19
CA MET A 132 -1.96 11.41 -0.46
C MET A 132 -3.21 10.54 -0.59
N LEU A 133 -4.37 10.97 -0.10
CA LEU A 133 -5.59 10.18 -0.21
C LEU A 133 -5.94 9.91 -1.68
N PRO A 134 -6.30 8.67 -2.05
CA PRO A 134 -6.93 8.40 -3.33
C PRO A 134 -8.22 9.20 -3.50
N HIS A 135 -8.71 9.31 -4.74
CA HIS A 135 -10.01 9.97 -5.00
C HIS A 135 -11.13 9.26 -4.24
N ASP A 136 -12.07 10.05 -3.71
CA ASP A 136 -13.29 9.53 -3.12
C ASP A 136 -14.29 9.11 -4.21
N ILE A 137 -15.11 8.12 -3.91
CA ILE A 137 -16.12 7.64 -4.85
C ILE A 137 -17.44 8.43 -4.69
N ALA A 138 -18.01 8.89 -5.80
CA ALA A 138 -19.24 9.68 -5.77
C ALA A 138 -20.50 8.86 -5.41
N ASP A 139 -20.44 7.54 -5.61
CA ASP A 139 -21.54 6.59 -5.36
C ASP A 139 -21.36 5.82 -4.04
N PHE A 140 -20.73 6.43 -3.05
CA PHE A 140 -20.61 5.85 -1.71
C PHE A 140 -22.00 5.62 -1.11
N THR A 141 -22.29 4.39 -0.71
CA THR A 141 -23.64 3.99 -0.30
C THR A 141 -23.58 3.10 0.94
N GLY A 142 -24.40 3.41 1.91
CA GLY A 142 -24.45 2.69 3.19
C GLY A 142 -23.22 2.98 4.06
N ARG A 143 -23.10 2.28 5.16
CA ARG A 143 -21.98 2.43 6.10
C ARG A 143 -22.06 3.65 7.02
N GLU A 144 -23.20 4.33 7.11
CA GLU A 144 -23.39 5.55 7.89
C GLU A 144 -22.92 5.35 9.34
N GLU A 145 -23.23 4.18 9.92
CA GLU A 145 -22.84 3.83 11.28
C GLU A 145 -21.33 3.68 11.43
N ALA A 146 -20.68 2.94 10.53
CA ALA A 146 -19.21 2.77 10.55
C ALA A 146 -18.49 4.09 10.31
N VAL A 147 -18.98 4.91 9.36
CA VAL A 147 -18.43 6.25 9.09
C VAL A 147 -18.58 7.14 10.30
N ARG A 148 -19.76 7.15 10.96
CA ARG A 148 -20.02 7.93 12.17
C ARG A 148 -19.08 7.52 13.29
N GLN A 149 -18.96 6.22 13.57
CA GLN A 149 -18.06 5.67 14.60
C GLN A 149 -16.60 6.07 14.33
N LEU A 150 -16.12 5.90 13.11
CA LEU A 150 -14.76 6.29 12.71
C LEU A 150 -14.53 7.80 12.91
N CYS A 151 -15.44 8.65 12.42
CA CYS A 151 -15.32 10.10 12.58
C CYS A 151 -15.34 10.53 14.05
N GLU A 152 -16.16 9.90 14.89
CA GLU A 152 -16.24 10.20 16.31
C GLU A 152 -14.96 9.85 17.08
N VAL A 153 -14.36 8.71 16.77
CA VAL A 153 -13.12 8.24 17.40
C VAL A 153 -11.92 9.05 16.94
N LEU A 154 -11.81 9.30 15.63
CA LEU A 154 -10.60 9.86 15.00
C LEU A 154 -10.48 11.39 15.09
N ARG A 155 -11.58 12.12 15.38
CA ARG A 155 -11.48 13.55 15.58
C ARG A 155 -10.55 13.88 16.74
N PRO A 156 -9.63 14.86 16.56
CA PRO A 156 -8.71 15.26 17.62
C PRO A 156 -9.43 15.64 18.91
N LYS A 157 -9.04 15.01 20.02
CA LYS A 157 -9.58 15.31 21.35
C LYS A 157 -8.45 15.84 22.23
N PRO A 158 -8.71 16.84 23.09
CA PRO A 158 -7.70 17.31 24.05
C PRO A 158 -7.24 16.19 24.97
N ALA A 159 -5.94 16.10 25.25
CA ALA A 159 -5.31 15.24 26.24
C ALA A 159 -5.48 13.71 26.05
N CYS A 160 -5.82 13.22 24.87
CA CYS A 160 -5.81 11.79 24.56
C CYS A 160 -4.59 11.42 23.75
N GLY A 161 -4.15 10.16 23.86
CA GLY A 161 -3.14 9.60 22.97
C GLY A 161 -3.63 9.56 21.51
N VAL A 162 -2.83 9.00 20.61
CA VAL A 162 -3.19 8.88 19.20
C VAL A 162 -4.39 7.93 19.04
N PRO A 163 -5.54 8.38 18.50
CA PRO A 163 -6.65 7.48 18.22
C PRO A 163 -6.32 6.59 17.01
N ILE A 164 -6.51 5.28 17.19
CA ILE A 164 -6.23 4.27 16.17
C ILE A 164 -7.51 3.47 15.93
N CYS A 165 -7.99 3.45 14.69
CA CYS A 165 -9.10 2.60 14.26
C CYS A 165 -8.60 1.52 13.31
N VAL A 166 -8.99 0.27 13.57
CA VAL A 166 -8.78 -0.84 12.64
C VAL A 166 -10.09 -1.19 11.96
N VAL A 167 -10.14 -0.98 10.65
CA VAL A 167 -11.27 -1.37 9.80
C VAL A 167 -11.01 -2.75 9.24
N SER A 168 -11.72 -3.75 9.74
CA SER A 168 -11.58 -5.15 9.31
C SER A 168 -12.84 -5.69 8.63
N GLY A 169 -12.75 -6.87 8.01
CA GLY A 169 -13.89 -7.53 7.36
C GLY A 169 -13.51 -8.29 6.10
N LYS A 170 -14.49 -8.93 5.50
CA LYS A 170 -14.34 -9.82 4.34
C LYS A 170 -13.62 -9.18 3.14
N PRO A 171 -12.95 -9.97 2.30
CA PRO A 171 -12.41 -9.49 1.04
C PRO A 171 -13.53 -8.86 0.17
N GLY A 172 -13.29 -7.66 -0.37
CA GLY A 172 -14.26 -6.97 -1.21
C GLY A 172 -15.41 -6.27 -0.49
N VAL A 173 -15.41 -6.21 0.86
CA VAL A 173 -16.44 -5.55 1.68
C VAL A 173 -16.35 -4.01 1.66
N GLY A 174 -15.26 -3.44 1.13
CA GLY A 174 -15.11 -2.00 0.94
C GLY A 174 -14.29 -1.29 2.04
N LYS A 175 -13.38 -1.97 2.73
CA LYS A 175 -12.53 -1.40 3.80
C LYS A 175 -11.76 -0.17 3.36
N THR A 176 -10.98 -0.29 2.30
CA THR A 176 -10.21 0.83 1.70
C THR A 176 -11.11 1.99 1.32
N THR A 177 -12.27 1.69 0.75
CA THR A 177 -13.25 2.71 0.33
C THR A 177 -13.77 3.51 1.53
N VAL A 178 -14.13 2.83 2.63
CA VAL A 178 -14.57 3.50 3.87
C VAL A 178 -13.43 4.32 4.47
N ALA A 179 -12.21 3.79 4.53
CA ALA A 179 -11.05 4.52 5.06
C ALA A 179 -10.74 5.80 4.27
N VAL A 180 -10.79 5.72 2.92
CA VAL A 180 -10.59 6.87 2.04
C VAL A 180 -11.72 7.89 2.20
N HIS A 181 -12.97 7.45 2.21
CA HIS A 181 -14.14 8.30 2.40
C HIS A 181 -14.08 9.08 3.73
N VAL A 182 -13.82 8.36 4.83
CA VAL A 182 -13.63 8.99 6.16
C VAL A 182 -12.44 9.94 6.16
N GLY A 183 -11.35 9.58 5.47
CA GLY A 183 -10.20 10.45 5.32
C GLY A 183 -10.53 11.79 4.65
N HIS A 184 -11.37 11.77 3.60
CA HIS A 184 -11.85 13.00 2.95
C HIS A 184 -12.79 13.81 3.85
N LEU A 185 -13.70 13.16 4.59
CA LEU A 185 -14.58 13.84 5.56
C LEU A 185 -13.79 14.55 6.66
N LEU A 186 -12.72 13.93 7.16
CA LEU A 186 -11.87 14.45 8.23
C LEU A 186 -10.73 15.36 7.73
N ALA A 187 -10.61 15.62 6.43
CA ALA A 187 -9.47 16.36 5.87
C ALA A 187 -9.32 17.78 6.47
N ARG A 188 -10.41 18.41 6.92
CA ARG A 188 -10.40 19.72 7.57
C ARG A 188 -9.93 19.65 9.03
N ASP A 189 -10.10 18.52 9.70
CA ASP A 189 -9.68 18.30 11.08
C ASP A 189 -8.16 18.02 11.15
N PHE A 190 -7.53 17.66 10.00
CA PHE A 190 -6.10 17.38 9.85
C PHE A 190 -5.46 18.29 8.81
N PRO A 191 -5.30 19.61 9.12
CA PRO A 191 -4.85 20.61 8.17
C PRO A 191 -3.40 20.41 7.70
N ASP A 192 -2.55 19.77 8.52
CA ASP A 192 -1.15 19.52 8.20
C ASP A 192 -0.94 18.33 7.25
N GLY A 193 -2.03 17.67 6.86
CA GLY A 193 -2.04 16.73 5.74
C GLY A 193 -2.66 15.36 6.01
N GLN A 194 -2.68 14.55 4.95
CA GLN A 194 -3.13 13.17 4.98
C GLN A 194 -2.07 12.28 4.30
N LEU A 195 -1.57 11.31 5.02
CA LEU A 195 -0.68 10.26 4.52
C LEU A 195 -1.52 9.04 4.15
N PHE A 196 -1.29 8.48 2.99
CA PHE A 196 -1.90 7.21 2.57
C PHE A 196 -0.80 6.25 2.13
N VAL A 197 -0.71 5.11 2.80
CA VAL A 197 0.28 4.07 2.49
C VAL A 197 -0.44 2.75 2.25
N ARG A 198 -0.32 2.22 1.04
CA ARG A 198 -0.77 0.86 0.76
C ARG A 198 0.33 -0.10 1.15
N LEU A 199 0.05 -0.96 2.12
CA LEU A 199 1.01 -1.92 2.69
C LEU A 199 1.06 -3.22 1.89
N ASN A 200 0.02 -3.50 1.07
CA ASN A 200 -0.08 -4.70 0.22
C ASN A 200 0.19 -5.99 0.99
N GLY A 201 -0.39 -6.14 2.17
CA GLY A 201 -0.07 -7.20 3.12
C GLY A 201 -0.17 -8.62 2.55
N LEU A 202 -1.07 -8.86 1.58
CA LEU A 202 -1.26 -10.16 0.92
C LEU A 202 -0.70 -10.22 -0.50
N SER A 203 0.25 -9.36 -0.86
CA SER A 203 0.99 -9.49 -2.12
C SER A 203 2.19 -10.43 -1.95
N THR A 204 2.76 -10.89 -3.07
CA THR A 204 4.02 -11.65 -3.08
C THR A 204 5.19 -10.86 -2.48
N GLU A 205 5.11 -9.53 -2.52
CA GLU A 205 6.08 -8.61 -1.94
C GLU A 205 5.32 -7.54 -1.12
N PRO A 206 5.03 -7.81 0.17
CA PRO A 206 4.45 -6.81 1.07
C PRO A 206 5.40 -5.63 1.23
N VAL A 207 4.83 -4.43 1.34
CA VAL A 207 5.63 -3.23 1.61
C VAL A 207 6.19 -3.30 3.02
N SER A 208 7.50 -3.31 3.16
CA SER A 208 8.16 -3.33 4.47
C SER A 208 7.88 -2.04 5.26
N ALA A 209 7.91 -2.13 6.60
CA ALA A 209 7.80 -0.94 7.46
C ALA A 209 8.86 0.12 7.10
N GLN A 210 10.07 -0.33 6.76
CA GLN A 210 11.16 0.54 6.33
C GLN A 210 10.84 1.31 5.06
N GLU A 211 10.25 0.67 4.06
CA GLU A 211 9.85 1.33 2.80
C GLU A 211 8.66 2.27 3.02
N ALA A 212 7.67 1.84 3.80
CA ALA A 212 6.50 2.63 4.15
C ALA A 212 6.88 3.93 4.88
N LEU A 213 7.76 3.85 5.90
CA LEU A 213 8.32 5.01 6.60
C LEU A 213 9.08 5.93 5.65
N GLY A 214 9.89 5.36 4.74
CA GLY A 214 10.60 6.15 3.74
C GLY A 214 9.65 6.92 2.80
N ARG A 215 8.53 6.33 2.40
CA ARG A 215 7.48 7.01 1.61
C ARG A 215 6.84 8.16 2.40
N CYS A 216 6.51 7.92 3.67
CA CYS A 216 5.94 8.95 4.56
C CYS A 216 6.91 10.12 4.76
N LEU A 217 8.17 9.86 5.09
CA LEU A 217 9.18 10.89 5.32
C LEU A 217 9.42 11.76 4.08
N ARG A 218 9.47 11.17 2.88
CA ARG A 218 9.57 11.95 1.64
C ARG A 218 8.33 12.82 1.42
N ALA A 219 7.15 12.30 1.69
CA ALA A 219 5.90 13.07 1.59
C ALA A 219 5.85 14.24 2.59
N LEU A 220 6.49 14.09 3.75
CA LEU A 220 6.64 15.13 4.77
C LEU A 220 7.74 16.15 4.43
N GLY A 221 8.43 16.00 3.28
CA GLY A 221 9.44 16.93 2.80
C GLY A 221 10.87 16.59 3.23
N VAL A 222 11.11 15.41 3.83
CA VAL A 222 12.46 14.97 4.18
C VAL A 222 13.21 14.54 2.92
N ALA A 223 14.36 15.14 2.67
CA ALA A 223 15.18 14.79 1.52
C ALA A 223 15.69 13.35 1.63
N HIS A 224 15.74 12.63 0.51
CA HIS A 224 16.04 11.19 0.47
C HIS A 224 17.35 10.82 1.18
N HIS A 225 18.39 11.63 1.01
CA HIS A 225 19.71 11.40 1.60
C HIS A 225 19.77 11.60 3.12
N LEU A 226 18.75 12.25 3.72
CA LEU A 226 18.63 12.43 5.17
C LEU A 226 17.83 11.32 5.84
N ILE A 227 17.19 10.44 5.08
CA ILE A 227 16.39 9.35 5.63
C ILE A 227 17.32 8.21 6.08
N PRO A 228 17.32 7.86 7.38
CA PRO A 228 18.19 6.80 7.90
C PRO A 228 17.94 5.45 7.22
N SER A 229 19.00 4.64 7.09
CA SER A 229 18.88 3.26 6.61
C SER A 229 18.35 2.30 7.69
N ASN A 230 18.60 2.61 8.96
CA ASN A 230 18.11 1.84 10.10
C ASN A 230 16.61 2.07 10.31
N LEU A 231 15.86 0.99 10.63
CA LEU A 231 14.41 1.05 10.80
C LEU A 231 14.00 1.86 12.04
N GLU A 232 14.70 1.69 13.17
CA GLU A 232 14.40 2.38 14.42
C GLU A 232 14.61 3.88 14.30
N GLU A 233 15.80 4.30 13.80
CA GLU A 233 16.12 5.72 13.55
C GLU A 233 15.12 6.36 12.58
N ARG A 234 14.70 5.60 11.55
CA ARG A 234 13.69 6.07 10.58
C ARG A 234 12.33 6.27 11.22
N ALA A 235 11.93 5.35 12.11
CA ALA A 235 10.69 5.46 12.88
C ALA A 235 10.75 6.62 13.90
N GLU A 236 11.91 6.86 14.51
CA GLU A 236 12.12 8.03 15.38
C GLU A 236 11.99 9.33 14.61
N MET A 237 12.69 9.44 13.47
CA MET A 237 12.58 10.61 12.58
C MET A 237 11.13 10.84 12.13
N TYR A 238 10.40 9.78 11.78
CA TYR A 238 8.98 9.86 11.42
C TYR A 238 8.13 10.41 12.58
N ARG A 239 8.31 9.90 13.80
CA ARG A 239 7.60 10.39 14.99
C ARG A 239 7.93 11.84 15.28
N GLN A 240 9.20 12.27 15.15
CA GLN A 240 9.62 13.66 15.30
C GLN A 240 8.94 14.59 14.28
N GLN A 241 8.87 14.14 13.00
CA GLN A 241 8.20 14.94 11.97
C GLN A 241 6.69 15.10 12.20
N LEU A 242 6.07 14.22 12.99
CA LEU A 242 4.64 14.23 13.28
C LEU A 242 4.29 14.83 14.66
N ALA A 243 5.27 15.09 15.53
CA ALA A 243 5.05 15.41 16.95
C ALA A 243 4.09 16.58 17.17
N ASP A 244 4.26 17.68 16.41
CA ASP A 244 3.48 18.90 16.55
C ASP A 244 2.49 19.12 15.40
N ARG A 245 2.24 18.10 14.58
CA ARG A 245 1.38 18.19 13.40
C ARG A 245 0.04 17.49 13.62
N LYS A 246 -0.98 17.99 12.92
CA LYS A 246 -2.31 17.37 12.83
C LYS A 246 -2.41 16.63 11.50
N ILE A 247 -2.02 15.36 11.51
CA ILE A 247 -1.96 14.52 10.30
C ILE A 247 -2.82 13.28 10.49
N LEU A 248 -3.62 12.95 9.49
CA LEU A 248 -4.31 11.68 9.38
C LEU A 248 -3.44 10.69 8.62
N VAL A 249 -3.17 9.54 9.21
CA VAL A 249 -2.41 8.44 8.59
C VAL A 249 -3.37 7.31 8.23
N VAL A 250 -3.40 6.91 6.97
CA VAL A 250 -4.18 5.77 6.48
C VAL A 250 -3.23 4.69 6.01
N LEU A 251 -3.26 3.54 6.70
CA LEU A 251 -2.47 2.35 6.41
C LEU A 251 -3.40 1.31 5.79
N ASP A 252 -3.31 1.12 4.48
CA ASP A 252 -4.25 0.28 3.73
C ASP A 252 -3.67 -1.12 3.46
N ASP A 253 -4.50 -2.15 3.69
CA ASP A 253 -4.21 -3.58 3.48
C ASP A 253 -3.01 -4.06 4.32
N ALA A 254 -3.03 -3.81 5.64
CA ALA A 254 -2.05 -4.32 6.59
C ALA A 254 -2.22 -5.84 6.81
N ILE A 255 -1.10 -6.55 6.96
CA ILE A 255 -1.11 -8.00 7.23
C ILE A 255 -1.17 -8.30 8.72
N ASP A 256 -0.38 -7.61 9.53
CA ASP A 256 -0.23 -7.85 10.97
C ASP A 256 0.05 -6.56 11.75
N GLU A 257 0.10 -6.71 13.07
CA GLU A 257 0.39 -5.62 14.00
C GLU A 257 1.85 -5.16 13.95
N GLU A 258 2.79 -6.04 13.61
CA GLU A 258 4.21 -5.71 13.53
C GLU A 258 4.45 -4.69 12.42
N GLN A 259 3.84 -4.90 11.25
CA GLN A 259 3.92 -3.96 10.12
C GLN A 259 3.37 -2.58 10.49
N VAL A 260 2.29 -2.52 11.27
CA VAL A 260 1.61 -1.27 11.66
C VAL A 260 2.37 -0.53 12.75
N ARG A 261 2.92 -1.23 13.75
CA ARG A 261 3.52 -0.65 14.97
C ARG A 261 4.57 0.41 14.68
N TRP A 262 5.42 0.21 13.67
CA TRP A 262 6.47 1.15 13.29
C TRP A 262 5.94 2.45 12.67
N LEU A 263 4.71 2.41 12.11
CA LEU A 263 4.07 3.52 11.41
C LEU A 263 3.14 4.35 12.30
N LEU A 264 3.04 4.02 13.59
CA LEU A 264 2.21 4.75 14.53
C LEU A 264 2.90 6.08 14.91
N PRO A 265 2.20 7.23 14.78
CA PRO A 265 2.70 8.52 15.23
C PRO A 265 2.75 8.61 16.76
N GLY A 266 3.59 9.52 17.28
CA GLY A 266 3.69 9.78 18.72
C GLY A 266 2.91 10.99 19.20
N GLY A 267 2.52 11.89 18.30
CA GLY A 267 1.88 13.17 18.64
C GLY A 267 0.35 13.07 18.77
N PRO A 268 -0.26 13.68 19.79
CA PRO A 268 -1.72 13.61 20.05
C PRO A 268 -2.57 14.33 19.00
N GLY A 269 -1.95 15.14 18.12
CA GLY A 269 -2.62 15.77 16.98
C GLY A 269 -2.90 14.84 15.81
N CYS A 270 -2.30 13.65 15.80
CA CYS A 270 -2.45 12.69 14.72
C CYS A 270 -3.56 11.67 15.01
N ALA A 271 -4.06 11.03 13.94
CA ALA A 271 -4.95 9.88 14.02
C ALA A 271 -4.58 8.83 12.97
N VAL A 272 -4.93 7.57 13.22
CA VAL A 272 -4.57 6.46 12.34
C VAL A 272 -5.81 5.64 11.97
N ILE A 273 -5.98 5.38 10.67
CA ILE A 273 -6.90 4.39 10.14
C ILE A 273 -6.07 3.25 9.55
N VAL A 274 -6.29 2.06 10.03
CA VAL A 274 -5.69 0.84 9.46
C VAL A 274 -6.79 0.03 8.80
N THR A 275 -6.59 -0.40 7.57
CA THR A 275 -7.47 -1.42 6.98
C THR A 275 -6.76 -2.76 6.95
N SER A 276 -7.42 -3.82 7.34
CA SER A 276 -6.87 -5.17 7.31
C SER A 276 -7.94 -6.20 6.98
N ARG A 277 -7.51 -7.34 6.48
CA ARG A 277 -8.35 -8.54 6.32
C ARG A 277 -8.42 -9.38 7.59
N PHE A 278 -7.55 -9.07 8.55
CA PHE A 278 -7.47 -9.73 9.86
C PHE A 278 -7.91 -8.77 10.97
N ARG A 279 -8.32 -9.34 12.10
CA ARG A 279 -8.66 -8.59 13.32
C ARG A 279 -7.39 -8.25 14.07
N LEU A 280 -6.76 -7.12 13.79
CA LEU A 280 -5.52 -6.69 14.47
C LEU A 280 -5.81 -6.25 15.92
N THR A 281 -6.03 -7.21 16.81
CA THR A 281 -6.41 -6.96 18.20
C THR A 281 -5.23 -6.73 19.14
N GLY A 282 -4.02 -7.04 18.71
CA GLY A 282 -2.79 -6.89 19.49
C GLY A 282 -2.22 -5.47 19.55
N LEU A 283 -2.83 -4.49 18.90
CA LEU A 283 -2.41 -3.09 18.97
C LEU A 283 -3.02 -2.39 20.19
N PRO A 284 -2.23 -1.78 21.09
CA PRO A 284 -2.76 -1.07 22.26
C PRO A 284 -3.66 0.12 21.87
N GLY A 285 -4.81 0.26 22.55
CA GLY A 285 -5.70 1.40 22.36
C GLY A 285 -6.48 1.44 21.06
N VAL A 286 -6.49 0.35 20.30
CA VAL A 286 -7.21 0.23 19.02
C VAL A 286 -8.72 0.18 19.25
N VAL A 287 -9.47 0.90 18.41
CA VAL A 287 -10.92 0.75 18.28
C VAL A 287 -11.21 -0.07 17.01
N PRO A 288 -11.71 -1.32 17.18
CA PRO A 288 -12.07 -2.15 16.04
C PRO A 288 -13.39 -1.71 15.40
N VAL A 289 -13.41 -1.63 14.07
CA VAL A 289 -14.61 -1.37 13.27
C VAL A 289 -14.75 -2.48 12.25
N GLU A 290 -15.64 -3.43 12.50
CA GLU A 290 -15.89 -4.55 11.61
C GLU A 290 -16.91 -4.18 10.54
N LEU A 291 -16.53 -4.27 9.28
CA LEU A 291 -17.44 -4.09 8.16
C LEU A 291 -18.08 -5.41 7.75
N ARG A 292 -19.41 -5.46 7.81
CA ARG A 292 -20.21 -6.58 7.32
C ARG A 292 -20.68 -6.31 5.89
N GLU A 293 -21.37 -7.24 5.26
CA GLU A 293 -22.01 -7.06 3.97
C GLU A 293 -23.03 -5.92 4.02
N LEU A 294 -23.33 -5.32 2.87
CA LEU A 294 -24.39 -4.33 2.75
C LEU A 294 -25.76 -4.98 3.03
N THR A 295 -26.64 -4.22 3.66
CA THR A 295 -28.04 -4.61 3.76
C THR A 295 -28.67 -4.73 2.36
N ARG A 296 -29.81 -5.40 2.26
CA ARG A 296 -30.55 -5.50 1.01
C ARG A 296 -30.88 -4.11 0.43
N GLU A 297 -31.25 -3.17 1.27
CA GLU A 297 -31.59 -1.80 0.88
C GLU A 297 -30.38 -1.06 0.30
N HIS A 298 -29.23 -1.09 0.99
CA HIS A 298 -28.00 -0.47 0.52
C HIS A 298 -27.46 -1.15 -0.74
N SER A 299 -27.62 -2.48 -0.86
CA SER A 299 -27.25 -3.22 -2.08
C SER A 299 -28.10 -2.81 -3.28
N MET A 300 -29.40 -2.64 -3.07
CA MET A 300 -30.32 -2.14 -4.11
C MET A 300 -29.98 -0.70 -4.49
N ALA A 301 -29.69 0.17 -3.52
CA ALA A 301 -29.27 1.55 -3.77
C ALA A 301 -28.00 1.62 -4.61
N LEU A 302 -26.98 0.82 -4.27
CA LEU A 302 -25.72 0.74 -5.02
C LEU A 302 -25.95 0.27 -6.47
N LEU A 303 -26.78 -0.75 -6.69
CA LEU A 303 -27.13 -1.19 -8.04
C LEU A 303 -27.90 -0.11 -8.79
N THR A 304 -28.86 0.55 -8.14
CA THR A 304 -29.67 1.63 -8.73
C THR A 304 -28.77 2.77 -9.23
N THR A 305 -27.77 3.16 -8.46
CA THR A 305 -26.78 4.18 -8.88
C THR A 305 -25.94 3.71 -10.06
N THR A 306 -25.62 2.41 -10.13
CA THR A 306 -24.72 1.86 -11.17
C THR A 306 -25.43 1.59 -12.49
N ILE A 307 -26.66 1.00 -12.48
CA ILE A 307 -27.38 0.56 -13.69
C ILE A 307 -28.61 1.42 -14.02
N GLY A 308 -28.92 2.38 -13.16
CA GLY A 308 -30.06 3.29 -13.33
C GLY A 308 -31.35 2.78 -12.74
N ALA A 309 -32.15 3.71 -12.18
CA ALA A 309 -33.44 3.40 -11.52
C ALA A 309 -34.48 2.81 -12.45
N ALA A 310 -34.49 3.17 -13.74
CA ALA A 310 -35.42 2.63 -14.71
C ALA A 310 -35.24 1.12 -14.89
N ARG A 311 -34.00 0.68 -15.00
CA ARG A 311 -33.68 -0.75 -15.21
C ARG A 311 -33.98 -1.60 -13.98
N VAL A 312 -33.69 -1.07 -12.77
CA VAL A 312 -34.04 -1.72 -11.51
C VAL A 312 -35.55 -1.88 -11.36
N ARG A 313 -36.36 -0.85 -11.73
CA ARG A 313 -37.81 -0.88 -11.67
C ARG A 313 -38.45 -1.79 -12.73
N ALA A 314 -37.79 -1.97 -13.87
CA ALA A 314 -38.27 -2.86 -14.91
C ALA A 314 -38.20 -4.34 -14.49
N GLU A 315 -37.20 -4.72 -13.69
CA GLU A 315 -36.97 -6.11 -13.28
C GLU A 315 -36.71 -6.21 -11.75
N PRO A 316 -37.68 -5.86 -10.88
CA PRO A 316 -37.45 -5.76 -9.43
C PRO A 316 -37.14 -7.11 -8.78
N THR A 317 -37.78 -8.17 -9.23
CA THR A 317 -37.57 -9.54 -8.72
C THR A 317 -36.17 -10.05 -9.08
N GLU A 318 -35.79 -9.87 -10.35
CA GLU A 318 -34.47 -10.31 -10.79
C GLU A 318 -33.35 -9.47 -10.16
N THR A 319 -33.56 -8.18 -9.94
CA THR A 319 -32.62 -7.33 -9.21
C THR A 319 -32.46 -7.79 -7.75
N ALA A 320 -33.56 -8.18 -7.09
CA ALA A 320 -33.49 -8.75 -5.74
C ALA A 320 -32.73 -10.08 -5.70
N ARG A 321 -32.90 -10.94 -6.71
CA ARG A 321 -32.12 -12.19 -6.87
C ARG A 321 -30.66 -11.90 -7.11
N LEU A 322 -30.33 -10.89 -7.93
CA LEU A 322 -28.96 -10.45 -8.18
C LEU A 322 -28.28 -10.04 -6.88
N VAL A 323 -28.95 -9.23 -6.04
CA VAL A 323 -28.44 -8.85 -4.71
C VAL A 323 -28.17 -10.07 -3.84
N THR A 324 -29.08 -11.05 -3.84
CA THR A 324 -28.92 -12.29 -3.08
C THR A 324 -27.68 -13.09 -3.57
N TYR A 325 -27.50 -13.23 -4.88
CA TYR A 325 -26.34 -13.95 -5.43
C TYR A 325 -25.01 -13.23 -5.21
N CYS A 326 -25.02 -11.90 -5.14
CA CYS A 326 -23.86 -11.10 -4.77
C CYS A 326 -23.57 -11.12 -3.25
N GLY A 327 -24.50 -11.66 -2.42
CA GLY A 327 -24.35 -11.78 -0.97
C GLY A 327 -24.13 -10.45 -0.26
N GLY A 328 -24.64 -9.33 -0.78
CA GLY A 328 -24.44 -7.99 -0.22
C GLY A 328 -22.98 -7.50 -0.28
N LEU A 329 -22.10 -8.19 -1.01
CA LEU A 329 -20.70 -7.82 -1.11
C LEU A 329 -20.52 -6.67 -2.12
N PRO A 330 -20.03 -5.47 -1.71
CA PRO A 330 -19.90 -4.32 -2.60
C PRO A 330 -19.12 -4.60 -3.88
N LEU A 331 -18.01 -5.35 -3.78
CA LEU A 331 -17.22 -5.74 -4.94
C LEU A 331 -18.03 -6.56 -5.95
N ALA A 332 -18.83 -7.53 -5.48
CA ALA A 332 -19.67 -8.35 -6.34
C ALA A 332 -20.77 -7.53 -7.00
N LEU A 333 -21.43 -6.64 -6.25
CA LEU A 333 -22.45 -5.74 -6.76
C LEU A 333 -21.89 -4.78 -7.81
N ARG A 334 -20.70 -4.21 -7.60
CA ARG A 334 -20.03 -3.34 -8.59
C ARG A 334 -19.62 -4.08 -9.85
N VAL A 335 -19.10 -5.30 -9.72
CA VAL A 335 -18.76 -6.14 -10.88
C VAL A 335 -20.02 -6.48 -11.68
N ALA A 336 -21.09 -6.90 -11.00
CA ALA A 336 -22.38 -7.20 -11.64
C ALA A 336 -22.99 -5.96 -12.32
N GLY A 337 -23.00 -4.82 -11.61
CA GLY A 337 -23.46 -3.54 -12.13
C GLY A 337 -22.67 -3.07 -13.34
N ALA A 338 -21.34 -3.14 -13.30
CA ALA A 338 -20.47 -2.76 -14.41
C ALA A 338 -20.68 -3.65 -15.65
N ARG A 339 -20.91 -4.96 -15.46
CA ARG A 339 -21.28 -5.87 -16.57
C ARG A 339 -22.59 -5.48 -17.23
N LEU A 340 -23.61 -5.15 -16.43
CA LEU A 340 -24.89 -4.69 -16.93
C LEU A 340 -24.79 -3.31 -17.60
N ALA A 341 -24.06 -2.37 -17.02
CA ALA A 341 -23.83 -1.05 -17.60
C ALA A 341 -23.09 -1.12 -18.95
N ALA A 342 -22.13 -2.05 -19.08
CA ALA A 342 -21.41 -2.28 -20.33
C ALA A 342 -22.27 -2.97 -21.43
N ARG A 343 -23.45 -3.47 -21.09
CA ARG A 343 -24.39 -4.16 -22.01
C ARG A 343 -25.80 -3.65 -21.80
N PRO A 344 -26.16 -2.51 -22.39
CA PRO A 344 -27.48 -1.90 -22.23
C PRO A 344 -28.65 -2.84 -22.64
N ASP A 345 -28.40 -3.69 -23.65
CA ASP A 345 -29.41 -4.63 -24.20
C ASP A 345 -29.62 -5.87 -23.32
N TRP A 346 -28.78 -6.11 -22.33
CA TRP A 346 -28.96 -7.24 -21.43
C TRP A 346 -30.02 -6.94 -20.39
N SER A 347 -30.93 -7.90 -20.17
CA SER A 347 -31.81 -7.87 -19.01
C SER A 347 -31.06 -8.23 -17.73
N VAL A 348 -31.55 -7.78 -16.57
CA VAL A 348 -31.03 -8.24 -15.27
C VAL A 348 -31.17 -9.74 -15.13
N GLY A 349 -32.32 -10.29 -15.61
CA GLY A 349 -32.60 -11.72 -15.62
C GLY A 349 -31.58 -12.55 -16.37
N GLN A 350 -31.01 -12.06 -17.49
CA GLN A 350 -29.97 -12.77 -18.22
C GLN A 350 -28.68 -12.93 -17.37
N LEU A 351 -28.27 -11.90 -16.64
CA LEU A 351 -27.14 -11.99 -15.73
C LEU A 351 -27.44 -12.94 -14.56
N VAL A 352 -28.64 -12.84 -13.99
CA VAL A 352 -29.11 -13.69 -12.89
C VAL A 352 -29.13 -15.16 -13.31
N GLY A 353 -29.57 -15.48 -14.54
CA GLY A 353 -29.52 -16.83 -15.09
C GLY A 353 -28.09 -17.40 -15.09
N GLY A 354 -27.07 -16.59 -15.46
CA GLY A 354 -25.67 -17.00 -15.40
C GLY A 354 -25.13 -17.19 -13.98
N LEU A 355 -25.72 -16.50 -12.98
CA LEU A 355 -25.32 -16.61 -11.56
C LEU A 355 -26.07 -17.74 -10.81
N ALA A 356 -27.11 -18.31 -11.38
CA ALA A 356 -27.91 -19.35 -10.74
C ALA A 356 -27.09 -20.62 -10.49
N GLU A 357 -26.19 -20.96 -11.41
CA GLU A 357 -25.27 -22.09 -11.25
C GLU A 357 -24.17 -21.74 -10.23
N GLU A 358 -24.22 -22.38 -9.07
CA GLU A 358 -23.33 -22.07 -7.94
C GLU A 358 -21.86 -22.13 -8.33
N TYR A 359 -21.43 -23.15 -9.04
CA TYR A 359 -20.01 -23.36 -9.41
C TYR A 359 -19.50 -22.35 -10.44
N ARG A 360 -20.37 -21.75 -11.24
CA ARG A 360 -20.02 -20.73 -12.23
C ARG A 360 -20.16 -19.30 -11.71
N ARG A 361 -20.81 -19.12 -10.56
CA ARG A 361 -21.14 -17.81 -10.00
C ARG A 361 -19.95 -16.90 -9.87
N LEU A 362 -18.83 -17.40 -9.32
CA LEU A 362 -17.61 -16.62 -9.14
C LEU A 362 -16.92 -16.28 -10.48
N ASP A 363 -17.01 -17.14 -11.48
CA ASP A 363 -16.45 -16.88 -12.81
C ASP A 363 -17.30 -15.83 -13.56
N VAL A 364 -18.61 -15.83 -13.37
CA VAL A 364 -19.51 -14.81 -13.89
C VAL A 364 -19.26 -13.45 -13.22
N LEU A 365 -18.87 -13.40 -11.95
CA LEU A 365 -18.53 -12.18 -11.20
C LEU A 365 -17.11 -11.68 -11.52
N THR A 366 -16.84 -11.53 -12.83
CA THR A 366 -15.58 -11.00 -13.36
C THR A 366 -15.86 -9.97 -14.43
N HIS A 367 -15.16 -8.81 -14.39
CA HIS A 367 -15.27 -7.76 -15.40
C HIS A 367 -13.95 -6.98 -15.53
N ARG A 368 -13.39 -6.91 -16.76
CA ARG A 368 -12.20 -6.13 -17.10
C ARG A 368 -11.03 -6.27 -16.12
N GLY A 369 -10.66 -7.50 -15.77
CA GLY A 369 -9.55 -7.78 -14.86
C GLY A 369 -9.89 -7.65 -13.37
N VAL A 370 -11.11 -7.27 -13.01
CA VAL A 370 -11.59 -7.29 -11.63
C VAL A 370 -12.45 -8.53 -11.43
N ALA A 371 -12.00 -9.45 -10.57
CA ALA A 371 -12.73 -10.65 -10.23
C ALA A 371 -12.93 -10.77 -8.71
N VAL A 372 -14.14 -11.13 -8.31
CA VAL A 372 -14.44 -11.44 -6.90
C VAL A 372 -13.60 -12.61 -6.43
N LYS A 373 -13.43 -13.61 -7.29
CA LYS A 373 -12.64 -14.82 -7.03
C LYS A 373 -11.19 -14.47 -6.63
N ASP A 374 -10.54 -13.49 -7.31
CA ASP A 374 -9.16 -13.11 -7.03
C ASP A 374 -9.02 -12.43 -5.66
N ALA A 375 -10.03 -11.65 -5.27
CA ALA A 375 -10.05 -11.03 -3.94
C ALA A 375 -10.17 -12.08 -2.83
N LEU A 376 -10.97 -13.14 -3.06
CA LEU A 376 -11.12 -14.28 -2.14
C LEU A 376 -9.86 -15.14 -2.12
N ALA A 377 -9.28 -15.42 -3.29
CA ALA A 377 -8.08 -16.26 -3.45
C ALA A 377 -6.89 -15.72 -2.66
N ARG A 378 -6.60 -14.43 -2.78
CA ARG A 378 -5.50 -13.80 -2.01
C ARG A 378 -5.65 -13.97 -0.50
N SER A 379 -6.86 -13.89 0.03
CA SER A 379 -7.08 -14.11 1.46
C SER A 379 -7.00 -15.59 1.84
N TYR A 380 -7.44 -16.49 0.97
CA TYR A 380 -7.35 -17.93 1.16
C TYR A 380 -5.90 -18.43 1.12
N GLU A 381 -5.09 -17.90 0.22
CA GLU A 381 -3.66 -18.24 0.10
C GLU A 381 -2.84 -17.82 1.32
N ALA A 382 -3.29 -16.82 2.07
CA ALA A 382 -2.66 -16.37 3.31
C ALA A 382 -2.99 -17.24 4.54
N LEU A 383 -3.98 -18.12 4.44
CA LEU A 383 -4.33 -19.03 5.53
C LEU A 383 -3.29 -20.17 5.65
N SER A 384 -3.16 -20.72 6.85
CA SER A 384 -2.40 -21.95 7.08
C SER A 384 -2.99 -23.15 6.32
N ASP A 385 -2.20 -24.17 6.06
CA ASP A 385 -2.67 -25.39 5.37
C ASP A 385 -3.85 -26.06 6.09
N PRO A 386 -3.85 -26.18 7.44
CA PRO A 386 -5.00 -26.69 8.17
C PRO A 386 -6.25 -25.82 8.00
N ALA A 387 -6.11 -24.48 8.05
CA ALA A 387 -7.23 -23.56 7.87
C ALA A 387 -7.80 -23.62 6.46
N ARG A 388 -6.94 -23.71 5.44
CA ARG A 388 -7.38 -23.93 4.05
C ARG A 388 -8.16 -25.25 3.92
N THR A 389 -7.70 -26.30 4.57
CA THR A 389 -8.36 -27.62 4.56
C THR A 389 -9.71 -27.55 5.26
N LEU A 390 -9.77 -26.93 6.45
CA LEU A 390 -11.04 -26.75 7.18
C LEU A 390 -12.04 -25.93 6.34
N PHE A 391 -11.60 -24.80 5.78
CA PHE A 391 -12.45 -23.94 4.96
C PHE A 391 -13.08 -24.72 3.79
N ARG A 392 -12.29 -25.51 3.05
CA ARG A 392 -12.82 -26.35 1.95
C ARG A 392 -13.84 -27.35 2.46
N ARG A 393 -13.53 -28.04 3.57
CA ARG A 393 -14.39 -29.10 4.13
C ARG A 393 -15.68 -28.57 4.77
N LEU A 394 -15.67 -27.33 5.27
CA LEU A 394 -16.93 -26.65 5.64
C LEU A 394 -17.92 -26.52 4.48
N GLY A 395 -17.43 -26.51 3.24
CA GLY A 395 -18.26 -26.58 2.03
C GLY A 395 -19.06 -27.89 1.86
N LEU A 396 -18.71 -28.98 2.60
CA LEU A 396 -19.49 -30.23 2.63
C LEU A 396 -20.82 -30.08 3.39
N LEU A 397 -20.89 -29.11 4.31
CA LEU A 397 -22.07 -28.94 5.15
C LEU A 397 -23.27 -28.46 4.31
N ALA A 398 -24.42 -29.11 4.49
CA ALA A 398 -25.65 -28.69 3.84
C ALA A 398 -26.20 -27.36 4.42
N CYS A 399 -25.95 -27.12 5.71
CA CYS A 399 -26.38 -25.92 6.43
C CYS A 399 -25.35 -24.78 6.33
N GLU A 400 -25.80 -23.55 6.49
CA GLU A 400 -24.94 -22.36 6.56
C GLU A 400 -24.37 -22.13 7.97
N GLU A 401 -25.13 -22.55 8.99
CA GLU A 401 -24.75 -22.39 10.39
C GLU A 401 -24.40 -23.73 11.03
N PHE A 402 -23.32 -23.75 11.79
CA PHE A 402 -22.77 -24.95 12.39
C PHE A 402 -22.15 -24.66 13.76
N PRO A 403 -22.07 -25.63 14.66
CA PRO A 403 -21.40 -25.51 15.95
C PRO A 403 -19.85 -25.56 15.76
N ASN A 404 -19.11 -24.97 16.70
CA ASN A 404 -17.64 -24.94 16.66
C ASN A 404 -16.98 -26.33 16.69
N TRP A 405 -17.56 -27.28 17.41
CA TRP A 405 -17.01 -28.63 17.51
C TRP A 405 -16.92 -29.38 16.18
N ILE A 406 -17.67 -28.93 15.13
CA ILE A 406 -17.66 -29.56 13.79
C ILE A 406 -16.26 -29.52 13.13
N ALA A 407 -15.41 -28.61 13.54
CA ALA A 407 -14.05 -28.47 12.99
C ALA A 407 -13.20 -29.72 13.26
N ALA A 408 -13.33 -30.33 14.45
CA ALA A 408 -12.55 -31.50 14.85
C ALA A 408 -12.79 -32.71 13.94
N PRO A 409 -14.01 -33.20 13.70
CA PRO A 409 -14.26 -34.31 12.80
C PRO A 409 -13.99 -33.97 11.32
N LEU A 410 -14.15 -32.70 10.91
CA LEU A 410 -13.79 -32.28 9.54
C LEU A 410 -12.29 -32.30 9.30
N LEU A 411 -11.47 -31.92 10.28
CA LEU A 411 -10.01 -31.98 10.16
C LEU A 411 -9.41 -33.34 10.48
N ASP A 412 -10.16 -34.21 11.19
CA ASP A 412 -9.63 -35.43 11.79
C ASP A 412 -8.53 -35.14 12.80
N ALA A 413 -8.78 -34.16 13.68
CA ALA A 413 -7.82 -33.61 14.62
C ALA A 413 -8.43 -33.46 16.03
N PRO A 414 -7.58 -33.40 17.09
CA PRO A 414 -8.02 -33.09 18.44
C PRO A 414 -8.77 -31.75 18.52
N ILE A 415 -9.77 -31.65 19.39
CA ILE A 415 -10.65 -30.51 19.46
C ILE A 415 -9.91 -29.19 19.68
N GLY A 416 -8.92 -29.14 20.58
CA GLY A 416 -8.15 -27.91 20.85
C GLY A 416 -7.34 -27.42 19.64
N GLN A 417 -6.80 -28.33 18.82
CA GLN A 417 -6.12 -27.97 17.59
C GLN A 417 -7.12 -27.46 16.52
N ALA A 418 -8.27 -28.13 16.43
CA ALA A 418 -9.31 -27.75 15.49
C ALA A 418 -9.94 -26.38 15.84
N GLU A 419 -10.07 -26.07 17.13
CA GLU A 419 -10.52 -24.75 17.61
C GLU A 419 -9.54 -23.64 17.23
N GLN A 420 -8.23 -23.83 17.37
CA GLN A 420 -7.21 -22.85 16.95
C GLN A 420 -7.30 -22.55 15.43
N VAL A 421 -7.48 -23.61 14.63
CA VAL A 421 -7.65 -23.47 13.19
C VAL A 421 -8.95 -22.73 12.85
N LEU A 422 -10.00 -22.97 13.63
CA LEU A 422 -11.28 -22.29 13.45
C LEU A 422 -11.20 -20.80 13.82
N GLU A 423 -10.46 -20.47 14.89
CA GLU A 423 -10.18 -19.09 15.29
C GLU A 423 -9.45 -18.33 14.17
N GLU A 424 -8.46 -18.96 13.52
CA GLU A 424 -7.79 -18.38 12.33
C GLU A 424 -8.79 -18.02 11.23
N LEU A 425 -9.77 -18.89 10.93
CA LEU A 425 -10.82 -18.61 9.94
C LEU A 425 -11.76 -17.47 10.38
N ILE A 426 -12.04 -17.34 11.67
CA ILE A 426 -12.85 -16.25 12.23
C ILE A 426 -12.08 -14.93 12.13
N ASP A 427 -10.79 -14.92 12.48
CA ASP A 427 -9.95 -13.72 12.45
C ASP A 427 -9.69 -13.24 11.01
N ALA A 428 -9.64 -14.15 10.06
CA ALA A 428 -9.56 -13.86 8.64
C ALA A 428 -10.93 -13.55 7.98
N HIS A 429 -12.03 -13.49 8.74
CA HIS A 429 -13.40 -13.24 8.26
C HIS A 429 -13.91 -14.24 7.20
N PHE A 430 -13.43 -15.49 7.23
CA PHE A 430 -13.98 -16.56 6.40
C PHE A 430 -15.21 -17.20 7.03
N VAL A 431 -15.28 -17.18 8.35
CA VAL A 431 -16.40 -17.68 9.14
C VAL A 431 -16.85 -16.59 10.10
N ASP A 432 -18.17 -16.39 10.17
CA ASP A 432 -18.78 -15.38 11.04
C ASP A 432 -19.35 -16.03 12.32
N PRO A 433 -19.18 -15.40 13.49
CA PRO A 433 -19.98 -15.74 14.66
C PRO A 433 -21.46 -15.46 14.39
N SER A 434 -22.33 -16.44 14.61
CA SER A 434 -23.78 -16.33 14.48
C SER A 434 -24.43 -16.47 15.85
N ARG A 435 -25.25 -15.49 16.23
CA ARG A 435 -26.08 -15.54 17.43
C ARG A 435 -27.51 -15.87 17.01
N ALA A 436 -27.85 -17.14 16.92
CA ALA A 436 -29.22 -17.58 16.70
C ALA A 436 -29.87 -17.91 18.06
N GLY A 437 -30.56 -16.93 18.67
CA GLY A 437 -31.35 -17.11 19.91
C GLY A 437 -30.51 -17.41 21.16
N ASP A 438 -31.15 -18.01 22.18
CA ASP A 438 -30.55 -18.38 23.46
C ASP A 438 -29.75 -19.69 23.45
N GLY A 439 -29.47 -20.22 22.25
CA GLY A 439 -28.70 -21.45 22.06
C GLY A 439 -27.19 -21.27 22.17
N PRO A 440 -26.42 -22.38 22.13
CA PRO A 440 -24.96 -22.32 22.14
C PRO A 440 -24.44 -21.50 20.92
N PRO A 441 -23.26 -20.84 21.08
CA PRO A 441 -22.68 -20.04 20.00
C PRO A 441 -22.53 -20.87 18.72
N ARG A 442 -22.99 -20.32 17.62
CA ARG A 442 -22.88 -20.93 16.30
C ARG A 442 -21.99 -20.10 15.41
N LEU A 443 -21.47 -20.72 14.40
CA LEU A 443 -20.67 -20.12 13.36
C LEU A 443 -21.38 -20.25 12.02
N ALA A 444 -21.10 -19.36 11.09
CA ALA A 444 -21.75 -19.35 9.79
C ALA A 444 -20.74 -19.19 8.64
N LEU A 445 -20.91 -20.00 7.61
CA LEU A 445 -20.27 -19.83 6.30
C LEU A 445 -21.35 -19.53 5.26
N ARG A 446 -21.42 -18.29 4.78
CA ARG A 446 -22.52 -17.80 3.96
C ARG A 446 -22.06 -17.21 2.63
N GLY A 447 -23.02 -17.03 1.72
CA GLY A 447 -22.88 -16.27 0.49
C GLY A 447 -21.74 -16.76 -0.43
N LEU A 448 -20.97 -15.81 -0.95
CA LEU A 448 -19.91 -16.09 -1.92
C LEU A 448 -18.73 -16.86 -1.31
N LEU A 449 -18.48 -16.74 0.00
CA LEU A 449 -17.46 -17.54 0.67
C LEU A 449 -17.83 -19.02 0.68
N ARG A 450 -19.11 -19.36 0.92
CA ARG A 450 -19.60 -20.74 0.84
C ARG A 450 -19.47 -21.29 -0.59
N THR A 451 -19.89 -20.51 -1.58
CA THR A 451 -19.70 -20.85 -2.98
C THR A 451 -18.21 -21.11 -3.30
N TYR A 452 -17.32 -20.27 -2.76
CA TYR A 452 -15.89 -20.43 -2.98
C TYR A 452 -15.35 -21.69 -2.31
N ALA A 453 -15.73 -21.95 -1.05
CA ALA A 453 -15.34 -23.17 -0.34
C ALA A 453 -15.72 -24.45 -1.12
N ARG A 454 -16.97 -24.50 -1.63
CA ARG A 454 -17.46 -25.63 -2.45
C ARG A 454 -16.71 -25.78 -3.77
N THR A 455 -16.39 -24.65 -4.42
CA THR A 455 -15.61 -24.67 -5.67
C THR A 455 -14.19 -25.22 -5.42
N LEU A 456 -13.54 -24.77 -4.35
CA LEU A 456 -12.23 -25.26 -3.96
C LEU A 456 -12.26 -26.73 -3.53
N LEU A 457 -13.28 -27.11 -2.75
CA LEU A 457 -13.48 -28.50 -2.33
C LEU A 457 -13.57 -29.44 -3.54
N ALA A 458 -14.32 -29.06 -4.58
CA ALA A 458 -14.45 -29.86 -5.78
C ALA A 458 -13.15 -29.97 -6.59
N ARG A 459 -12.34 -28.91 -6.57
CA ARG A 459 -11.09 -28.79 -7.35
C ARG A 459 -9.87 -29.38 -6.65
N GLU A 460 -9.75 -29.16 -5.34
CA GLU A 460 -8.50 -29.42 -4.59
C GLU A 460 -8.56 -30.64 -3.66
N GLU A 461 -9.77 -31.09 -3.24
CA GLU A 461 -9.91 -32.27 -2.38
C GLU A 461 -10.20 -33.53 -3.22
N PRO A 462 -9.39 -34.59 -3.09
CA PRO A 462 -9.66 -35.87 -3.76
C PRO A 462 -11.03 -36.45 -3.36
N PRO A 463 -11.75 -37.12 -4.27
CA PRO A 463 -13.07 -37.72 -3.97
C PRO A 463 -13.05 -38.63 -2.73
N ALA A 464 -11.96 -39.42 -2.56
CA ALA A 464 -11.80 -40.31 -1.40
C ALA A 464 -11.71 -39.52 -0.08
N ALA A 465 -10.98 -38.40 -0.04
CA ALA A 465 -10.86 -37.57 1.15
C ALA A 465 -12.21 -36.91 1.53
N ARG A 466 -12.96 -36.45 0.51
CA ARG A 466 -14.32 -35.91 0.70
C ARG A 466 -15.26 -36.98 1.26
N ALA A 467 -15.24 -38.18 0.67
CA ALA A 467 -16.06 -39.30 1.12
C ALA A 467 -15.70 -39.77 2.56
N ALA A 468 -14.42 -39.72 2.94
CA ALA A 468 -13.98 -40.08 4.30
C ALA A 468 -14.36 -39.02 5.36
N ALA A 469 -14.48 -37.73 4.99
CA ALA A 469 -14.88 -36.66 5.94
C ALA A 469 -16.38 -36.73 6.30
N VAL A 470 -17.23 -37.16 5.38
CA VAL A 470 -18.69 -37.18 5.59
C VAL A 470 -19.13 -38.05 6.75
N PRO A 471 -18.76 -39.35 6.88
CA PRO A 471 -19.18 -40.19 8.00
C PRO A 471 -18.63 -39.70 9.35
N ARG A 472 -17.45 -39.09 9.39
CA ARG A 472 -16.86 -38.55 10.63
C ARG A 472 -17.73 -37.43 11.24
N TRP A 473 -18.09 -36.42 10.44
CA TRP A 473 -18.90 -35.33 10.96
C TRP A 473 -20.36 -35.74 11.19
N LEU A 474 -20.92 -36.64 10.36
CA LEU A 474 -22.26 -37.20 10.58
C LEU A 474 -22.32 -38.01 11.87
N GLY A 475 -21.33 -38.88 12.12
CA GLY A 475 -21.24 -39.63 13.36
C GLY A 475 -21.17 -38.73 14.61
N ALA A 476 -20.34 -37.67 14.55
CA ALA A 476 -20.26 -36.68 15.61
C ALA A 476 -21.51 -35.79 15.76
N TRP A 477 -22.33 -35.67 14.73
CA TRP A 477 -23.61 -34.94 14.79
C TRP A 477 -24.73 -35.76 15.44
N LEU A 478 -24.63 -37.09 15.33
CA LEU A 478 -25.64 -38.03 15.85
C LEU A 478 -25.34 -38.51 17.29
N SER A 479 -24.12 -38.30 17.78
CA SER A 479 -23.70 -38.57 19.16
C SER A 479 -23.95 -37.37 20.09
#